data_621922a88afba325e5ef5c6c8599ad50
#
_entry.id   621922a88afba325e5ef5c6c8599ad50
#
_cell.length_a   1.000
_cell.length_b   1.000
_cell.length_c   1.000
_cell.angle_alpha   90.00
_cell.angle_beta   90.00
_cell.angle_gamma   90.00
#
_symmetry.space_group_name_H-M   'P 1'
#
loop_
_entity.id
_entity.type
_entity.pdbx_description
1 polymer ?
#
loop_
_entity_poly.entity_id
_entity_poly.type
_entity_poly.pdbx_seq_one_letter_code
_entity_poly.pdbx_strand_id
1 'polypeptide(L)'
;MNRTQSNIGTAVTLAVALLVAWVCSLNSLTISGIPLFGFCALIIFVIQYVIFIPSYLNQTEHFFDLTGSLTFISISILSVALSPNLSLINILLALMISVWAIRLGSFLFWRVRKDGEDKRFTIMKTKFSWFFMTWNVQGLWVLLSLGAALAAISSPKEVSFNVIHIFGFLIWLTGFLIEVIADNQKTKFRAKKENEDKFITTGLWSWSRHPNYFGEILLWFGVAIVALPSLEGWLYFALISPIFVFIQLTRISGVSLLEARGRKQWKGNEDYQRYLNRTSILIPMPPKKI
;
A
#
# COMPACT_ATOMS: atom_id res chain seq x y z
N MET A 1 -13.44 16.39 -10.13
CA MET A 1 -13.07 15.70 -11.37
C MET A 1 -14.31 15.59 -12.24
N ASN A 2 -14.21 15.78 -13.55
CA ASN A 2 -15.32 15.60 -14.47
C ASN A 2 -15.45 14.12 -14.92
N ARG A 3 -16.60 13.78 -15.57
CA ARG A 3 -16.90 12.41 -16.00
C ARG A 3 -15.87 11.85 -16.99
N THR A 4 -15.42 12.65 -17.94
CA THR A 4 -14.44 12.24 -18.96
C THR A 4 -13.10 11.89 -18.31
N GLN A 5 -12.60 12.71 -17.40
CA GLN A 5 -11.35 12.44 -16.67
C GLN A 5 -11.45 11.16 -15.84
N SER A 6 -12.61 10.91 -15.18
CA SER A 6 -12.84 9.69 -14.42
C SER A 6 -12.84 8.45 -15.32
N ASN A 7 -13.50 8.52 -16.48
CA ASN A 7 -13.55 7.41 -17.42
C ASN A 7 -12.16 7.10 -18.01
N ILE A 8 -11.39 8.13 -18.36
CA ILE A 8 -9.99 7.96 -18.80
C ILE A 8 -9.15 7.32 -17.68
N GLY A 9 -9.28 7.81 -16.43
CA GLY A 9 -8.59 7.23 -15.29
C GLY A 9 -8.93 5.75 -15.08
N THR A 10 -10.21 5.38 -15.20
CA THR A 10 -10.65 3.98 -15.14
C THR A 10 -10.02 3.14 -16.26
N ALA A 11 -10.07 3.63 -17.50
CA ALA A 11 -9.52 2.90 -18.65
C ALA A 11 -8.00 2.68 -18.51
N VAL A 12 -7.25 3.70 -18.10
CA VAL A 12 -5.81 3.60 -17.85
C VAL A 12 -5.51 2.61 -16.72
N THR A 13 -6.26 2.69 -15.62
CA THR A 13 -6.10 1.78 -14.48
C THR A 13 -6.31 0.32 -14.90
N LEU A 14 -7.38 0.05 -15.64
CA LEU A 14 -7.67 -1.30 -16.14
C LEU A 14 -6.65 -1.78 -17.17
N ALA A 15 -6.20 -0.91 -18.07
CA ALA A 15 -5.19 -1.25 -19.07
C ALA A 15 -3.86 -1.65 -18.39
N VAL A 16 -3.44 -0.90 -17.36
CA VAL A 16 -2.23 -1.24 -16.58
C VAL A 16 -2.41 -2.56 -15.83
N ALA A 17 -3.57 -2.76 -15.18
CA ALA A 17 -3.86 -3.99 -14.45
C ALA A 17 -3.85 -5.21 -15.38
N LEU A 18 -4.48 -5.11 -16.56
CA LEU A 18 -4.50 -6.17 -17.56
C LEU A 18 -3.10 -6.47 -18.11
N LEU A 19 -2.30 -5.44 -18.38
CA LEU A 19 -0.93 -5.62 -18.83
C LEU A 19 -0.09 -6.38 -17.80
N VAL A 20 -0.13 -5.97 -16.54
CA VAL A 20 0.59 -6.65 -15.44
C VAL A 20 0.11 -8.08 -15.27
N ALA A 21 -1.20 -8.28 -15.23
CA ALA A 21 -1.80 -9.61 -15.09
C ALA A 21 -1.39 -10.51 -16.26
N TRP A 22 -1.44 -10.01 -17.49
CA TRP A 22 -1.04 -10.77 -18.69
C TRP A 22 0.44 -11.12 -18.68
N VAL A 23 1.33 -10.14 -18.50
CA VAL A 23 2.79 -10.35 -18.53
C VAL A 23 3.23 -11.34 -17.44
N CYS A 24 2.76 -11.17 -16.20
CA CYS A 24 3.13 -12.07 -15.10
C CYS A 24 2.48 -13.47 -15.24
N SER A 25 1.39 -13.60 -15.99
CA SER A 25 0.75 -14.89 -16.27
C SER A 25 1.56 -15.77 -17.23
N LEU A 26 2.45 -15.20 -18.05
CA LEU A 26 3.23 -15.96 -19.05
C LEU A 26 4.16 -17.02 -18.42
N ASN A 27 4.64 -16.78 -17.21
CA ASN A 27 5.50 -17.72 -16.46
C ASN A 27 4.90 -18.13 -15.10
N SER A 28 3.61 -17.91 -14.91
CA SER A 28 2.91 -18.32 -13.69
C SER A 28 2.54 -19.78 -13.74
N LEU A 29 2.59 -20.47 -12.59
CA LEU A 29 1.93 -21.77 -12.39
C LEU A 29 0.49 -21.71 -12.90
N THR A 30 0.01 -22.80 -13.48
CA THR A 30 -1.37 -22.96 -13.94
C THR A 30 -2.13 -23.93 -13.06
N ILE A 31 -3.39 -23.59 -12.75
CA ILE A 31 -4.34 -24.43 -12.03
C ILE A 31 -5.49 -24.69 -12.97
N SER A 32 -5.70 -25.95 -13.35
CA SER A 32 -6.72 -26.33 -14.34
C SER A 32 -6.63 -25.52 -15.63
N GLY A 33 -5.40 -25.21 -16.09
CA GLY A 33 -5.14 -24.43 -17.31
C GLY A 33 -5.23 -22.93 -17.17
N ILE A 34 -5.54 -22.39 -15.96
CA ILE A 34 -5.60 -20.95 -15.70
C ILE A 34 -4.35 -20.50 -14.94
N PRO A 35 -3.61 -19.47 -15.41
CA PRO A 35 -2.47 -18.94 -14.69
C PRO A 35 -2.87 -18.38 -13.32
N LEU A 36 -2.20 -18.84 -12.25
CA LEU A 36 -2.53 -18.45 -10.87
C LEU A 36 -2.41 -16.93 -10.65
N PHE A 37 -1.37 -16.29 -11.20
CA PHE A 37 -1.21 -14.84 -11.10
C PHE A 37 -2.42 -14.10 -11.71
N GLY A 38 -2.80 -14.45 -12.93
CA GLY A 38 -3.94 -13.83 -13.64
C GLY A 38 -5.26 -14.09 -12.92
N PHE A 39 -5.46 -15.30 -12.40
CA PHE A 39 -6.64 -15.64 -11.60
C PHE A 39 -6.73 -14.77 -10.34
N CYS A 40 -5.65 -14.63 -9.58
CA CYS A 40 -5.62 -13.76 -8.39
C CYS A 40 -5.85 -12.29 -8.76
N ALA A 41 -5.27 -11.82 -9.88
CA ALA A 41 -5.52 -10.47 -10.38
C ALA A 41 -7.01 -10.24 -10.69
N LEU A 42 -7.69 -11.20 -11.31
CA LEU A 42 -9.14 -11.13 -11.54
C LEU A 42 -9.93 -11.05 -10.22
N ILE A 43 -9.59 -11.90 -9.25
CA ILE A 43 -10.30 -11.94 -7.95
C ILE A 43 -10.11 -10.63 -7.19
N ILE A 44 -8.95 -9.95 -7.29
CA ILE A 44 -8.75 -8.60 -6.71
C ILE A 44 -9.87 -7.67 -7.19
N PHE A 45 -10.09 -7.56 -8.49
CA PHE A 45 -11.11 -6.65 -9.05
C PHE A 45 -12.54 -7.13 -8.76
N VAL A 46 -12.79 -8.43 -8.75
CA VAL A 46 -14.10 -8.98 -8.35
C VAL A 46 -14.46 -8.54 -6.92
N ILE A 47 -13.52 -8.64 -5.96
CA ILE A 47 -13.76 -8.17 -4.59
C ILE A 47 -14.07 -6.67 -4.57
N GLN A 48 -13.31 -5.86 -5.32
CA GLN A 48 -13.57 -4.42 -5.40
C GLN A 48 -14.98 -4.14 -5.92
N TYR A 49 -15.43 -4.82 -6.98
CA TYR A 49 -16.72 -4.56 -7.59
C TYR A 49 -17.90 -5.07 -6.75
N VAL A 50 -17.75 -6.21 -6.09
CA VAL A 50 -18.77 -6.75 -5.18
C VAL A 50 -19.06 -5.77 -4.03
N ILE A 51 -18.02 -5.14 -3.47
CA ILE A 51 -18.19 -4.19 -2.37
C ILE A 51 -18.49 -2.76 -2.87
N PHE A 52 -18.05 -2.39 -4.07
CA PHE A 52 -18.39 -1.11 -4.70
C PHE A 52 -19.91 -0.94 -4.87
N ILE A 53 -20.61 -2.00 -5.32
CA ILE A 53 -22.06 -1.92 -5.59
C ILE A 53 -22.84 -1.43 -4.37
N PRO A 54 -22.82 -2.12 -3.21
CA PRO A 54 -23.53 -1.65 -2.02
C PRO A 54 -22.97 -0.32 -1.49
N SER A 55 -21.65 -0.06 -1.62
CA SER A 55 -21.04 1.21 -1.20
C SER A 55 -21.57 2.40 -2.01
N TYR A 56 -21.74 2.23 -3.32
CA TYR A 56 -22.31 3.27 -4.18
C TYR A 56 -23.81 3.46 -3.94
N LEU A 57 -24.57 2.38 -3.81
CA LEU A 57 -26.03 2.45 -3.56
C LEU A 57 -26.33 3.15 -2.22
N ASN A 58 -25.51 2.91 -1.19
CA ASN A 58 -25.68 3.53 0.14
C ASN A 58 -24.87 4.81 0.31
N GLN A 59 -24.17 5.31 -0.73
CA GLN A 59 -23.34 6.52 -0.70
C GLN A 59 -22.35 6.54 0.46
N THR A 60 -21.68 5.40 0.73
CA THR A 60 -20.77 5.21 1.85
C THR A 60 -19.36 4.80 1.40
N GLU A 61 -18.34 5.31 2.10
CA GLU A 61 -16.95 4.95 1.93
C GLU A 61 -16.38 4.12 3.09
N HIS A 62 -17.18 3.85 4.12
CA HIS A 62 -16.72 3.25 5.37
C HIS A 62 -15.99 1.92 5.19
N PHE A 63 -16.30 1.18 4.13
CA PHE A 63 -15.68 -0.12 3.83
C PHE A 63 -14.51 -0.03 2.84
N PHE A 64 -14.18 1.15 2.33
CA PHE A 64 -13.16 1.28 1.28
C PHE A 64 -11.79 0.79 1.76
N ASP A 65 -11.23 1.39 2.81
CA ASP A 65 -9.91 1.02 3.35
C ASP A 65 -9.91 -0.43 3.89
N LEU A 66 -11.01 -0.86 4.52
CA LEU A 66 -11.18 -2.23 5.01
C LEU A 66 -11.17 -3.26 3.87
N THR A 67 -11.87 -2.97 2.77
CA THR A 67 -11.89 -3.84 1.59
C THR A 67 -10.49 -3.99 0.99
N GLY A 68 -9.73 -2.90 0.90
CA GLY A 68 -8.33 -2.97 0.47
C GLY A 68 -7.52 -3.96 1.31
N SER A 69 -7.58 -3.82 2.62
CA SER A 69 -6.84 -4.69 3.55
C SER A 69 -7.30 -6.15 3.50
N LEU A 70 -8.61 -6.40 3.46
CA LEU A 70 -9.15 -7.74 3.31
C LEU A 70 -8.77 -8.36 1.96
N THR A 71 -8.67 -7.56 0.89
CA THR A 71 -8.21 -8.05 -0.41
C THR A 71 -6.76 -8.52 -0.34
N PHE A 72 -5.85 -7.76 0.30
CA PHE A 72 -4.47 -8.21 0.52
C PHE A 72 -4.40 -9.56 1.25
N ILE A 73 -5.15 -9.71 2.33
CA ILE A 73 -5.18 -10.93 3.14
C ILE A 73 -5.76 -12.10 2.32
N SER A 74 -6.92 -11.89 1.71
CA SER A 74 -7.62 -12.94 0.97
C SER A 74 -6.81 -13.46 -0.21
N ILE A 75 -6.17 -12.56 -0.98
CA ILE A 75 -5.35 -12.95 -2.13
C ILE A 75 -4.06 -13.64 -1.68
N SER A 76 -3.43 -13.18 -0.61
CA SER A 76 -2.23 -13.84 -0.05
C SER A 76 -2.54 -15.27 0.40
N ILE A 77 -3.64 -15.48 1.12
CA ILE A 77 -4.06 -16.80 1.57
C ILE A 77 -4.49 -17.67 0.36
N LEU A 78 -5.29 -17.12 -0.55
CA LEU A 78 -5.80 -17.82 -1.72
C LEU A 78 -4.65 -18.29 -2.63
N SER A 79 -3.68 -17.43 -2.90
CA SER A 79 -2.54 -17.77 -3.76
C SER A 79 -1.70 -18.92 -3.17
N VAL A 80 -1.47 -18.91 -1.84
CA VAL A 80 -0.76 -20.00 -1.16
C VAL A 80 -1.59 -21.29 -1.15
N ALA A 81 -2.89 -21.19 -0.88
CA ALA A 81 -3.78 -22.37 -0.83
C ALA A 81 -3.94 -23.04 -2.19
N LEU A 82 -3.87 -22.27 -3.27
CA LEU A 82 -3.97 -22.78 -4.64
C LEU A 82 -2.61 -23.16 -5.24
N SER A 83 -1.49 -22.73 -4.65
CA SER A 83 -0.16 -23.12 -5.13
C SER A 83 0.08 -24.61 -4.86
N PRO A 84 0.45 -25.40 -5.88
CA PRO A 84 0.75 -26.82 -5.70
C PRO A 84 2.00 -27.03 -4.83
N ASN A 85 2.87 -26.03 -4.76
CA ASN A 85 4.13 -26.07 -4.02
C ASN A 85 4.02 -25.24 -2.74
N LEU A 86 3.59 -25.87 -1.64
CA LEU A 86 3.56 -25.22 -0.33
C LEU A 86 4.99 -25.10 0.21
N SER A 87 5.61 -23.92 0.00
CA SER A 87 6.96 -23.64 0.49
C SER A 87 6.94 -22.71 1.71
N LEU A 88 7.99 -22.80 2.53
CA LEU A 88 8.19 -21.86 3.64
C LEU A 88 8.24 -20.41 3.16
N ILE A 89 8.76 -20.16 1.95
CA ILE A 89 8.85 -18.83 1.34
C ILE A 89 7.45 -18.28 1.05
N ASN A 90 6.57 -19.11 0.47
CA ASN A 90 5.20 -18.73 0.16
C ASN A 90 4.41 -18.37 1.43
N ILE A 91 4.56 -19.18 2.47
CA ILE A 91 3.94 -18.93 3.78
C ILE A 91 4.49 -17.65 4.39
N LEU A 92 5.82 -17.45 4.37
CA LEU A 92 6.45 -16.23 4.90
C LEU A 92 5.93 -14.96 4.21
N LEU A 93 5.88 -14.95 2.86
CA LEU A 93 5.35 -13.82 2.09
C LEU A 93 3.88 -13.52 2.46
N ALA A 94 3.04 -14.55 2.52
CA ALA A 94 1.64 -14.38 2.90
C ALA A 94 1.47 -13.86 4.33
N LEU A 95 2.29 -14.31 5.27
CA LEU A 95 2.29 -13.82 6.65
C LEU A 95 2.75 -12.37 6.74
N MET A 96 3.85 -12.00 6.08
CA MET A 96 4.36 -10.62 6.05
C MET A 96 3.27 -9.65 5.57
N ILE A 97 2.60 -9.99 4.47
CA ILE A 97 1.53 -9.16 3.89
C ILE A 97 0.31 -9.14 4.81
N SER A 98 -0.12 -10.29 5.32
CA SER A 98 -1.31 -10.37 6.16
C SER A 98 -1.14 -9.60 7.48
N VAL A 99 0.02 -9.70 8.12
CA VAL A 99 0.33 -8.94 9.35
C VAL A 99 0.28 -7.43 9.10
N TRP A 100 0.90 -6.97 8.01
CA TRP A 100 0.85 -5.56 7.61
C TRP A 100 -0.58 -5.11 7.29
N ALA A 101 -1.32 -5.88 6.50
CA ALA A 101 -2.67 -5.54 6.08
C ALA A 101 -3.67 -5.53 7.27
N ILE A 102 -3.56 -6.47 8.21
CA ILE A 102 -4.37 -6.48 9.45
C ILE A 102 -4.09 -5.21 10.25
N ARG A 103 -2.84 -4.87 10.44
CA ARG A 103 -2.45 -3.67 11.20
C ARG A 103 -2.94 -2.39 10.52
N LEU A 104 -2.67 -2.21 9.23
CA LEU A 104 -3.07 -1.02 8.50
C LEU A 104 -4.59 -0.90 8.41
N GLY A 105 -5.28 -1.98 8.06
CA GLY A 105 -6.75 -2.00 7.96
C GLY A 105 -7.43 -1.70 9.28
N SER A 106 -6.96 -2.29 10.38
CA SER A 106 -7.48 -2.00 11.72
C SER A 106 -7.27 -0.53 12.08
N PHE A 107 -6.08 0.03 11.83
CA PHE A 107 -5.76 1.43 12.10
C PHE A 107 -6.65 2.39 11.31
N LEU A 108 -6.82 2.16 10.00
CA LEU A 108 -7.63 3.01 9.13
C LEU A 108 -9.12 2.90 9.45
N PHE A 109 -9.62 1.69 9.72
CA PHE A 109 -11.02 1.46 10.07
C PHE A 109 -11.40 2.18 11.38
N TRP A 110 -10.58 2.06 12.44
CA TRP A 110 -10.82 2.76 13.70
C TRP A 110 -10.74 4.28 13.54
N ARG A 111 -9.83 4.78 12.70
CA ARG A 111 -9.72 6.21 12.39
C ARG A 111 -10.99 6.75 11.75
N VAL A 112 -11.47 6.12 10.68
CA VAL A 112 -12.70 6.55 9.99
C VAL A 112 -13.90 6.49 10.92
N ARG A 113 -13.99 5.44 11.75
CA ARG A 113 -15.09 5.30 12.72
C ARG A 113 -15.06 6.38 13.80
N LYS A 114 -13.87 6.84 14.22
CA LYS A 114 -13.71 7.93 15.18
C LYS A 114 -14.03 9.29 14.56
N ASP A 115 -13.61 9.52 13.32
CA ASP A 115 -13.78 10.79 12.61
C ASP A 115 -15.19 10.93 11.98
N GLY A 116 -15.98 9.85 11.93
CA GLY A 116 -17.34 9.77 11.41
C GLY A 116 -17.41 9.60 9.88
N GLU A 117 -16.53 10.24 9.14
CA GLU A 117 -16.43 10.13 7.67
C GLU A 117 -14.99 10.37 7.19
N ASP A 118 -14.68 9.88 6.01
CA ASP A 118 -13.45 10.28 5.31
C ASP A 118 -13.76 11.40 4.32
N LYS A 119 -13.34 12.61 4.66
CA LYS A 119 -13.58 13.83 3.86
C LYS A 119 -13.08 13.75 2.42
N ARG A 120 -12.18 12.82 2.10
CA ARG A 120 -11.74 12.57 0.71
C ARG A 120 -12.89 12.14 -0.19
N PHE A 121 -13.87 11.43 0.37
CA PHE A 121 -14.96 10.80 -0.37
C PHE A 121 -16.26 11.62 -0.40
N THR A 122 -16.40 12.68 0.38
CA THR A 122 -17.66 13.45 0.53
C THR A 122 -18.34 13.79 -0.81
N ILE A 123 -17.56 14.29 -1.79
CA ILE A 123 -18.08 14.63 -3.14
C ILE A 123 -17.95 13.42 -4.08
N MET A 124 -16.94 12.61 -3.88
CA MET A 124 -16.58 11.51 -4.78
C MET A 124 -17.66 10.44 -4.82
N LYS A 125 -18.16 10.02 -3.66
CA LYS A 125 -19.15 8.96 -3.51
C LYS A 125 -20.51 9.26 -4.15
N THR A 126 -20.83 10.54 -4.38
CA THR A 126 -22.07 10.97 -5.07
C THR A 126 -21.98 10.92 -6.60
N LYS A 127 -20.76 10.72 -7.16
CA LYS A 127 -20.51 10.71 -8.61
C LYS A 127 -20.03 9.33 -9.05
N PHE A 128 -20.91 8.55 -9.68
CA PHE A 128 -20.62 7.17 -10.11
C PHE A 128 -19.24 7.01 -10.76
N SER A 129 -18.96 7.75 -11.85
CA SER A 129 -17.72 7.57 -12.60
C SER A 129 -16.46 7.86 -11.74
N TRP A 130 -16.52 8.84 -10.84
CA TRP A 130 -15.39 9.17 -9.98
C TRP A 130 -15.20 8.12 -8.89
N PHE A 131 -16.29 7.70 -8.24
CA PHE A 131 -16.22 6.68 -7.20
C PHE A 131 -15.82 5.32 -7.76
N PHE A 132 -16.37 4.93 -8.92
CA PHE A 132 -15.98 3.72 -9.64
C PHE A 132 -14.49 3.72 -10.02
N MET A 133 -13.99 4.82 -10.57
CA MET A 133 -12.56 4.97 -10.84
C MET A 133 -11.72 4.75 -9.57
N THR A 134 -12.15 5.30 -8.43
CA THR A 134 -11.40 5.17 -7.17
C THR A 134 -11.30 3.72 -6.70
N TRP A 135 -12.37 2.93 -6.86
CA TRP A 135 -12.34 1.51 -6.57
C TRP A 135 -11.44 0.73 -7.54
N ASN A 136 -11.40 1.11 -8.81
CA ASN A 136 -10.45 0.53 -9.76
C ASN A 136 -9.00 0.87 -9.38
N VAL A 137 -8.73 2.11 -8.98
CA VAL A 137 -7.40 2.52 -8.49
C VAL A 137 -6.99 1.72 -7.25
N GLN A 138 -7.93 1.41 -6.34
CA GLN A 138 -7.65 0.55 -5.19
C GLN A 138 -7.30 -0.88 -5.62
N GLY A 139 -8.05 -1.46 -6.57
CA GLY A 139 -7.71 -2.78 -7.14
C GLY A 139 -6.31 -2.81 -7.76
N LEU A 140 -5.97 -1.79 -8.53
CA LEU A 140 -4.64 -1.64 -9.11
C LEU A 140 -3.56 -1.47 -8.03
N TRP A 141 -3.84 -0.69 -6.98
CA TRP A 141 -2.93 -0.53 -5.85
C TRP A 141 -2.63 -1.87 -5.16
N VAL A 142 -3.66 -2.68 -4.90
CA VAL A 142 -3.48 -4.02 -4.33
C VAL A 142 -2.66 -4.89 -5.27
N LEU A 143 -3.01 -4.95 -6.57
CA LEU A 143 -2.31 -5.78 -7.55
C LEU A 143 -0.84 -5.42 -7.67
N LEU A 144 -0.53 -4.13 -7.81
CA LEU A 144 0.85 -3.68 -7.98
C LEU A 144 1.68 -3.83 -6.70
N SER A 145 1.12 -3.51 -5.53
CA SER A 145 1.85 -3.67 -4.27
C SER A 145 2.10 -5.13 -3.94
N LEU A 146 1.11 -6.00 -4.14
CA LEU A 146 1.21 -7.45 -3.93
C LEU A 146 2.06 -8.15 -4.99
N GLY A 147 2.29 -7.50 -6.13
CA GLY A 147 2.81 -8.10 -7.36
C GLY A 147 4.04 -8.98 -7.16
N ALA A 148 5.07 -8.50 -6.48
CA ALA A 148 6.30 -9.28 -6.25
C ALA A 148 6.06 -10.56 -5.45
N ALA A 149 5.26 -10.48 -4.38
CA ALA A 149 4.92 -11.66 -3.57
C ALA A 149 4.02 -12.64 -4.33
N LEU A 150 3.01 -12.13 -5.03
CA LEU A 150 2.12 -12.95 -5.85
C LEU A 150 2.90 -13.67 -6.98
N ALA A 151 3.84 -12.97 -7.61
CA ALA A 151 4.72 -13.55 -8.62
C ALA A 151 5.58 -14.68 -8.05
N ALA A 152 6.16 -14.50 -6.85
CA ALA A 152 6.94 -15.53 -6.19
C ALA A 152 6.09 -16.76 -5.81
N ILE A 153 4.89 -16.56 -5.25
CA ILE A 153 3.97 -17.62 -4.85
C ILE A 153 3.45 -18.40 -6.07
N SER A 154 3.25 -17.70 -7.21
CA SER A 154 2.78 -18.30 -8.45
C SER A 154 3.90 -18.78 -9.38
N SER A 155 5.15 -18.71 -8.96
CA SER A 155 6.29 -19.19 -9.75
C SER A 155 6.38 -20.72 -9.73
N PRO A 156 6.66 -21.37 -10.88
CA PRO A 156 6.98 -22.80 -10.93
C PRO A 156 8.37 -23.12 -10.38
N LYS A 157 9.22 -22.11 -10.15
CA LYS A 157 10.59 -22.30 -9.69
C LYS A 157 10.65 -22.69 -8.23
N GLU A 158 11.19 -23.87 -7.95
CA GLU A 158 11.45 -24.32 -6.59
C GLU A 158 12.75 -23.70 -6.06
N VAL A 159 12.65 -23.08 -4.88
CA VAL A 159 13.78 -22.43 -4.22
C VAL A 159 13.83 -22.83 -2.75
N SER A 160 15.02 -23.21 -2.30
CA SER A 160 15.26 -23.47 -0.88
C SER A 160 15.41 -22.16 -0.11
N PHE A 161 14.90 -22.15 1.12
CA PHE A 161 15.04 -21.02 2.03
C PHE A 161 16.54 -20.74 2.31
N ASN A 162 16.97 -19.48 2.18
CA ASN A 162 18.37 -19.08 2.28
C ASN A 162 18.52 -17.68 2.92
N VAL A 163 19.77 -17.21 3.00
CA VAL A 163 20.12 -15.93 3.64
C VAL A 163 19.43 -14.70 3.02
N ILE A 164 19.11 -14.73 1.73
CA ILE A 164 18.41 -13.62 1.05
C ILE A 164 17.01 -13.45 1.65
N HIS A 165 16.31 -14.54 1.93
CA HIS A 165 14.99 -14.50 2.55
C HIS A 165 15.05 -13.93 3.97
N ILE A 166 16.07 -14.32 4.75
CA ILE A 166 16.30 -13.76 6.10
C ILE A 166 16.57 -12.25 6.00
N PHE A 167 17.44 -11.84 5.09
CA PHE A 167 17.77 -10.42 4.89
C PHE A 167 16.54 -9.60 4.47
N GLY A 168 15.76 -10.09 3.50
CA GLY A 168 14.52 -9.44 3.08
C GLY A 168 13.49 -9.34 4.20
N PHE A 169 13.35 -10.40 5.02
CA PHE A 169 12.47 -10.38 6.19
C PHE A 169 12.92 -9.35 7.23
N LEU A 170 14.21 -9.22 7.50
CA LEU A 170 14.72 -8.23 8.46
C LEU A 170 14.50 -6.80 7.96
N ILE A 171 14.64 -6.54 6.66
CA ILE A 171 14.30 -5.25 6.05
C ILE A 171 12.79 -4.97 6.20
N TRP A 172 11.94 -5.95 5.90
CA TRP A 172 10.50 -5.85 6.09
C TRP A 172 10.14 -5.54 7.54
N LEU A 173 10.71 -6.29 8.49
CA LEU A 173 10.45 -6.10 9.92
C LEU A 173 10.86 -4.70 10.39
N THR A 174 12.02 -4.23 9.94
CA THR A 174 12.51 -2.87 10.24
C THR A 174 11.54 -1.81 9.71
N GLY A 175 11.11 -1.94 8.45
CA GLY A 175 10.13 -1.02 7.83
C GLY A 175 8.80 -1.04 8.56
N PHE A 176 8.28 -2.22 8.87
CA PHE A 176 7.04 -2.41 9.62
C PHE A 176 7.09 -1.76 11.02
N LEU A 177 8.18 -1.96 11.76
CA LEU A 177 8.35 -1.36 13.09
C LEU A 177 8.43 0.17 13.01
N ILE A 178 9.16 0.72 12.02
CA ILE A 178 9.24 2.17 11.82
C ILE A 178 7.84 2.74 11.53
N GLU A 179 7.05 2.10 10.65
CA GLU A 179 5.70 2.53 10.32
C GLU A 179 4.79 2.52 11.56
N VAL A 180 4.76 1.40 12.29
CA VAL A 180 3.93 1.24 13.50
C VAL A 180 4.30 2.27 14.57
N ILE A 181 5.59 2.46 14.84
CA ILE A 181 6.07 3.40 15.86
C ILE A 181 5.72 4.84 15.45
N ALA A 182 5.95 5.20 14.17
CA ALA A 182 5.66 6.54 13.68
C ALA A 182 4.16 6.89 13.76
N ASP A 183 3.29 5.97 13.34
CA ASP A 183 1.84 6.16 13.42
C ASP A 183 1.35 6.25 14.87
N ASN A 184 1.88 5.41 15.76
CA ASN A 184 1.55 5.48 17.20
C ASN A 184 2.02 6.79 17.82
N GLN A 185 3.22 7.28 17.49
CA GLN A 185 3.69 8.58 17.98
C GLN A 185 2.77 9.71 17.52
N LYS A 186 2.37 9.72 16.24
CA LYS A 186 1.46 10.73 15.69
C LYS A 186 0.06 10.65 16.30
N THR A 187 -0.46 9.45 16.53
CA THR A 187 -1.76 9.24 17.14
C THR A 187 -1.77 9.74 18.59
N LYS A 188 -0.76 9.38 19.39
CA LYS A 188 -0.61 9.85 20.77
C LYS A 188 -0.43 11.37 20.84
N PHE A 189 0.32 11.96 19.90
CA PHE A 189 0.50 13.42 19.83
C PHE A 189 -0.83 14.14 19.58
N ARG A 190 -1.60 13.67 18.59
CA ARG A 190 -2.91 14.24 18.24
C ARG A 190 -4.01 14.01 19.27
N ALA A 191 -3.88 13.01 20.12
CA ALA A 191 -4.85 12.75 21.18
C ALA A 191 -4.84 13.78 22.31
N LYS A 192 -3.77 14.57 22.42
CA LYS A 192 -3.62 15.61 23.44
C LYS A 192 -4.22 16.93 22.94
N LYS A 193 -5.19 17.51 23.66
CA LYS A 193 -5.82 18.81 23.33
C LYS A 193 -4.80 19.94 23.17
N GLU A 194 -3.74 19.93 24.00
CA GLU A 194 -2.65 20.90 23.92
C GLU A 194 -1.87 20.91 22.59
N ASN A 195 -2.07 19.89 21.73
CA ASN A 195 -1.42 19.73 20.44
C ASN A 195 -2.36 19.95 19.25
N GLU A 196 -3.60 20.41 19.47
CA GLU A 196 -4.61 20.55 18.41
C GLU A 196 -4.12 21.45 17.26
N ASP A 197 -3.42 22.54 17.58
CA ASP A 197 -2.85 23.47 16.62
C ASP A 197 -1.32 23.34 16.50
N LYS A 198 -0.79 22.14 16.68
CA LYS A 198 0.66 21.90 16.58
C LYS A 198 0.97 20.77 15.59
N PHE A 199 2.20 20.79 15.10
CA PHE A 199 2.76 19.72 14.29
C PHE A 199 3.79 18.93 15.11
N ILE A 200 3.85 17.62 14.87
CA ILE A 200 4.75 16.73 15.60
C ILE A 200 6.21 16.90 15.13
N THR A 201 7.14 17.03 16.09
CA THR A 201 8.58 17.19 15.85
C THR A 201 9.44 16.29 16.72
N THR A 202 8.83 15.30 17.41
CA THR A 202 9.51 14.45 18.39
C THR A 202 9.58 12.99 17.92
N GLY A 203 10.45 12.20 18.51
CA GLY A 203 10.64 10.79 18.15
C GLY A 203 11.12 10.64 16.71
N LEU A 204 10.56 9.68 15.95
CA LEU A 204 10.90 9.48 14.54
C LEU A 204 10.57 10.69 13.67
N TRP A 205 9.61 11.53 14.06
CA TRP A 205 9.23 12.75 13.36
C TRP A 205 10.26 13.88 13.49
N SER A 206 11.23 13.76 14.38
CA SER A 206 12.39 14.67 14.41
C SER A 206 13.44 14.29 13.37
N TRP A 207 13.47 13.04 12.91
CA TRP A 207 14.46 12.51 11.96
C TRP A 207 13.94 12.49 10.52
N SER A 208 12.63 12.33 10.36
CA SER A 208 11.94 12.37 9.06
C SER A 208 10.58 13.04 9.22
N ARG A 209 10.15 13.79 8.20
CA ARG A 209 8.81 14.39 8.17
C ARG A 209 7.71 13.39 7.79
N HIS A 210 8.12 12.24 7.22
CA HIS A 210 7.23 11.15 6.82
C HIS A 210 7.83 9.77 7.16
N PRO A 211 8.15 9.50 8.45
CA PRO A 211 8.83 8.28 8.84
C PRO A 211 7.95 7.03 8.62
N ASN A 212 6.63 7.14 8.73
CA ASN A 212 5.70 6.07 8.43
C ASN A 212 5.74 5.67 6.94
N TYR A 213 5.81 6.63 6.02
CA TYR A 213 5.95 6.33 4.59
C TYR A 213 7.31 5.73 4.25
N PHE A 214 8.38 6.17 4.91
CA PHE A 214 9.66 5.51 4.79
C PHE A 214 9.58 4.04 5.23
N GLY A 215 8.92 3.78 6.37
CA GLY A 215 8.68 2.43 6.87
C GLY A 215 7.92 1.57 5.86
N GLU A 216 6.82 2.09 5.30
CA GLU A 216 6.00 1.40 4.31
C GLU A 216 6.78 1.12 3.02
N ILE A 217 7.55 2.06 2.50
CA ILE A 217 8.42 1.82 1.34
C ILE A 217 9.44 0.72 1.65
N LEU A 218 10.10 0.79 2.80
CA LEU A 218 11.12 -0.16 3.20
C LEU A 218 10.56 -1.59 3.33
N LEU A 219 9.38 -1.75 3.93
CA LEU A 219 8.78 -3.08 4.06
C LEU A 219 8.42 -3.70 2.71
N TRP A 220 7.93 -2.92 1.73
CA TRP A 220 7.65 -3.44 0.40
C TRP A 220 8.94 -3.79 -0.38
N PHE A 221 10.04 -3.07 -0.16
CA PHE A 221 11.36 -3.51 -0.62
C PHE A 221 11.76 -4.85 0.01
N GLY A 222 11.51 -5.02 1.31
CA GLY A 222 11.75 -6.29 2.01
C GLY A 222 10.97 -7.45 1.40
N VAL A 223 9.67 -7.24 1.09
CA VAL A 223 8.83 -8.23 0.37
C VAL A 223 9.46 -8.61 -0.98
N ALA A 224 9.88 -7.61 -1.76
CA ALA A 224 10.50 -7.86 -3.08
C ALA A 224 11.81 -8.64 -2.98
N ILE A 225 12.63 -8.38 -1.95
CA ILE A 225 13.88 -9.14 -1.71
C ILE A 225 13.57 -10.60 -1.33
N VAL A 226 12.57 -10.85 -0.48
CA VAL A 226 12.13 -12.22 -0.16
C VAL A 226 11.60 -12.94 -1.42
N ALA A 227 10.88 -12.23 -2.28
CA ALA A 227 10.31 -12.78 -3.50
C ALA A 227 11.38 -13.10 -4.58
N LEU A 228 12.45 -12.30 -4.64
CA LEU A 228 13.43 -12.27 -5.74
C LEU A 228 14.00 -13.63 -6.13
N PRO A 229 14.43 -14.52 -5.22
CA PRO A 229 14.99 -15.82 -5.61
C PRO A 229 14.00 -16.74 -6.33
N SER A 230 12.70 -16.58 -6.07
CA SER A 230 11.63 -17.39 -6.66
C SER A 230 11.20 -16.91 -8.04
N LEU A 231 11.62 -15.71 -8.47
CA LEU A 231 11.20 -15.16 -9.75
C LEU A 231 11.98 -15.79 -10.92
N GLU A 232 11.29 -15.92 -12.06
CA GLU A 232 11.86 -16.32 -13.33
C GLU A 232 11.11 -15.70 -14.52
N GLY A 233 11.73 -15.62 -15.66
CA GLY A 233 11.13 -15.12 -16.90
C GLY A 233 10.40 -13.79 -16.73
N TRP A 234 9.18 -13.72 -17.20
CA TRP A 234 8.34 -12.51 -17.11
C TRP A 234 7.84 -12.17 -15.69
N LEU A 235 7.98 -13.09 -14.72
CA LEU A 235 7.65 -12.80 -13.31
C LEU A 235 8.55 -11.71 -12.72
N TYR A 236 9.75 -11.48 -13.25
CA TYR A 236 10.59 -10.34 -12.87
C TYR A 236 9.92 -8.98 -13.11
N PHE A 237 8.93 -8.90 -14.01
CA PHE A 237 8.16 -7.67 -14.21
C PHE A 237 7.43 -7.21 -12.96
N ALA A 238 7.07 -8.15 -12.08
CA ALA A 238 6.42 -7.85 -10.80
C ALA A 238 7.31 -7.08 -9.81
N LEU A 239 8.64 -6.98 -10.05
CA LEU A 239 9.53 -6.11 -9.25
C LEU A 239 9.26 -4.62 -9.46
N ILE A 240 8.33 -4.25 -10.34
CA ILE A 240 7.76 -2.89 -10.36
C ILE A 240 7.05 -2.56 -9.02
N SER A 241 6.66 -3.56 -8.21
CA SER A 241 5.94 -3.42 -6.94
C SER A 241 6.59 -2.40 -5.99
N PRO A 242 7.83 -2.54 -5.49
CA PRO A 242 8.42 -1.57 -4.58
C PRO A 242 8.63 -0.19 -5.23
N ILE A 243 8.87 -0.14 -6.55
CA ILE A 243 9.00 1.11 -7.31
C ILE A 243 7.65 1.84 -7.34
N PHE A 244 6.57 1.09 -7.59
CA PHE A 244 5.21 1.63 -7.58
C PHE A 244 4.86 2.21 -6.21
N VAL A 245 5.09 1.48 -5.12
CA VAL A 245 4.82 1.96 -3.76
C VAL A 245 5.63 3.23 -3.46
N PHE A 246 6.91 3.26 -3.83
CA PHE A 246 7.73 4.46 -3.69
C PHE A 246 7.15 5.66 -4.45
N ILE A 247 6.77 5.51 -5.72
CA ILE A 247 6.19 6.59 -6.53
C ILE A 247 4.83 7.01 -5.97
N GLN A 248 3.97 6.05 -5.61
CA GLN A 248 2.66 6.31 -5.03
C GLN A 248 2.75 7.17 -3.77
N LEU A 249 3.60 6.78 -2.82
CA LEU A 249 3.72 7.47 -1.54
C LEU A 249 4.47 8.80 -1.64
N THR A 250 5.40 8.95 -2.58
CA THR A 250 6.20 10.18 -2.69
C THR A 250 5.61 11.20 -3.65
N ARG A 251 4.93 10.76 -4.75
CA ARG A 251 4.51 11.65 -5.85
C ARG A 251 3.00 11.73 -6.04
N ILE A 252 2.26 10.64 -5.82
CA ILE A 252 0.83 10.57 -6.19
C ILE A 252 -0.08 10.95 -5.02
N SER A 253 0.05 10.28 -3.86
CA SER A 253 -0.95 10.37 -2.79
C SER A 253 -0.41 10.72 -1.41
N GLY A 254 0.88 10.67 -1.20
CA GLY A 254 1.48 10.77 0.14
C GLY A 254 2.20 12.09 0.40
N VAL A 255 3.53 12.02 0.37
CA VAL A 255 4.45 13.10 0.79
C VAL A 255 4.11 14.43 0.13
N SER A 256 3.98 14.48 -1.21
CA SER A 256 3.76 15.72 -1.94
C SER A 256 2.48 16.45 -1.50
N LEU A 257 1.39 15.71 -1.29
CA LEU A 257 0.11 16.30 -0.85
C LEU A 257 0.18 16.77 0.61
N LEU A 258 0.83 16.02 1.49
CA LEU A 258 0.97 16.39 2.90
C LEU A 258 1.90 17.59 3.08
N GLU A 259 3.01 17.66 2.34
CA GLU A 259 3.90 18.81 2.31
C GLU A 259 3.16 20.09 1.84
N ALA A 260 2.39 19.99 0.75
CA ALA A 260 1.60 21.12 0.26
C ALA A 260 0.55 21.60 1.29
N ARG A 261 -0.15 20.65 1.93
CA ARG A 261 -1.12 20.97 3.00
C ARG A 261 -0.43 21.60 4.22
N GLY A 262 0.69 21.03 4.67
CA GLY A 262 1.44 21.57 5.80
C GLY A 262 1.94 22.99 5.55
N ARG A 263 2.53 23.25 4.36
CA ARG A 263 2.97 24.59 3.97
C ARG A 263 1.82 25.62 3.93
N LYS A 264 0.61 25.19 3.53
CA LYS A 264 -0.57 26.05 3.54
C LYS A 264 -1.07 26.31 4.96
N GLN A 265 -1.16 25.27 5.78
CA GLN A 265 -1.69 25.32 7.15
C GLN A 265 -0.80 26.18 8.07
N TRP A 266 0.53 26.01 7.94
CA TRP A 266 1.54 26.65 8.81
C TRP A 266 2.28 27.79 8.11
N LYS A 267 1.60 28.46 7.15
CA LYS A 267 2.19 29.60 6.43
C LYS A 267 2.56 30.71 7.41
N GLY A 268 3.81 31.18 7.36
CA GLY A 268 4.31 32.24 8.25
C GLY A 268 4.75 31.78 9.64
N ASN A 269 4.62 30.51 9.98
CA ASN A 269 5.08 29.96 11.26
C ASN A 269 6.59 29.65 11.17
N GLU A 270 7.41 30.40 11.94
CA GLU A 270 8.88 30.25 11.93
C GLU A 270 9.34 28.89 12.47
N ASP A 271 8.67 28.33 13.48
CA ASP A 271 8.99 27.02 14.02
C ASP A 271 8.77 25.93 12.98
N TYR A 272 7.72 26.06 12.16
CA TYR A 272 7.48 25.14 11.05
C TYR A 272 8.56 25.28 9.98
N GLN A 273 8.99 26.50 9.62
CA GLN A 273 10.09 26.68 8.68
C GLN A 273 11.41 26.12 9.21
N ARG A 274 11.70 26.32 10.49
CA ARG A 274 12.88 25.69 11.14
C ARG A 274 12.80 24.15 11.06
N TYR A 275 11.63 23.59 11.35
CA TYR A 275 11.40 22.15 11.23
C TYR A 275 11.62 21.63 9.80
N LEU A 276 11.08 22.30 8.77
CA LEU A 276 11.30 21.93 7.37
C LEU A 276 12.79 21.95 6.98
N ASN A 277 13.54 22.92 7.47
CA ASN A 277 14.96 23.07 7.13
C ASN A 277 15.87 22.05 7.85
N ARG A 278 15.48 21.64 9.05
CA ARG A 278 16.27 20.70 9.89
C ARG A 278 16.00 19.25 9.62
N THR A 279 14.76 18.91 9.25
CA THR A 279 14.28 17.53 9.22
C THR A 279 14.18 17.00 7.79
N SER A 280 14.75 15.83 7.54
CA SER A 280 14.66 15.13 6.25
C SER A 280 13.21 14.90 5.82
N ILE A 281 12.96 14.91 4.52
CA ILE A 281 11.61 14.68 3.99
C ILE A 281 11.15 13.24 4.23
N LEU A 282 11.98 12.25 3.87
CA LEU A 282 11.60 10.84 3.83
C LEU A 282 12.58 9.96 4.62
N ILE A 283 13.83 9.91 4.20
CA ILE A 283 14.83 9.04 4.84
C ILE A 283 15.17 9.59 6.23
N PRO A 284 15.00 8.81 7.32
CA PRO A 284 15.33 9.27 8.66
C PRO A 284 16.84 9.61 8.79
N MET A 285 17.12 10.85 9.09
CA MET A 285 18.48 11.36 9.33
C MET A 285 18.48 12.23 10.58
N PRO A 286 19.61 12.27 11.33
CA PRO A 286 19.74 13.19 12.44
C PRO A 286 19.39 14.62 12.02
N PRO A 287 18.66 15.39 12.85
CA PRO A 287 18.32 16.76 12.54
C PRO A 287 19.56 17.62 12.27
N LYS A 288 19.53 18.42 11.22
CA LYS A 288 20.63 19.34 10.92
C LYS A 288 20.79 20.37 12.06
N LYS A 289 22.02 20.64 12.45
CA LYS A 289 22.35 21.78 13.31
C LYS A 289 22.19 23.04 12.46
N ILE A 290 21.34 23.95 12.87
CA ILE A 290 21.16 25.30 12.27
C ILE A 290 21.58 26.30 13.29
#